data_9139efabc7601788fb4437836b1b5c8b
#
_entry.id   9139efabc7601788fb4437836b1b5c8b
#
_cell.length_a   1.000
_cell.length_b   1.000
_cell.length_c   1.000
_cell.angle_alpha   90.00
_cell.angle_beta   90.00
_cell.angle_gamma   90.00
#
_symmetry.space_group_name_H-M   'P 1'
#
loop_
_entity.id
_entity.type
_entity.pdbx_description
1 polymer ?
#
loop_
_entity_poly.entity_id
_entity_poly.type
_entity_poly.pdbx_seq_one_letter_code
_entity_poly.pdbx_strand_id
1 'polypeptide(L)'
;GGVDGCIHRAAGPELLAECRTLGGCMTGEAKITKAYRLPSQYVIHTVGPVWRGGCYGERKQLVSCYRTSLALTKKYHCESAAFPLLSSGIYSYPKDQALRVAVDTIGEFLLQNDMTVYIVIFDRKAYQISGKLFADITEYIDDHYVGANTDSMRERLRRMGAAESRAKASLEDTVSVPMMAPTVSG
;
A
#
# COMPACT_ATOMS: atom_id res chain seq x y z
N GLY A 1 -3.40 -6.15 3.12
CA GLY A 1 -2.56 -5.25 3.91
C GLY A 1 -2.21 -3.99 3.14
N GLY A 2 -1.50 -3.06 3.77
CA GLY A 2 -1.10 -1.82 3.14
C GLY A 2 -2.26 -0.86 2.87
N VAL A 3 -2.05 0.09 1.94
CA VAL A 3 -3.02 1.14 1.58
C VAL A 3 -4.34 0.54 1.09
N ASP A 4 -4.29 -0.46 0.23
CA ASP A 4 -5.47 -1.17 -0.27
C ASP A 4 -6.36 -1.69 0.86
N GLY A 5 -5.78 -2.39 1.83
CA GLY A 5 -6.53 -2.88 2.99
C GLY A 5 -7.12 -1.77 3.87
N CYS A 6 -6.45 -0.61 3.97
CA CYS A 6 -6.98 0.55 4.68
C CYS A 6 -8.19 1.15 3.95
N ILE A 7 -8.10 1.31 2.64
CA ILE A 7 -9.18 1.81 1.79
C ILE A 7 -10.40 0.89 1.90
N HIS A 8 -10.25 -0.42 1.76
CA HIS A 8 -11.35 -1.37 1.89
C HIS A 8 -12.03 -1.33 3.26
N ARG A 9 -11.26 -1.22 4.34
CA ARG A 9 -11.84 -1.09 5.70
C ARG A 9 -12.64 0.20 5.86
N ALA A 10 -12.13 1.29 5.36
CA ALA A 10 -12.79 2.60 5.47
C ALA A 10 -14.02 2.71 4.56
N ALA A 11 -13.96 2.17 3.36
CA ALA A 11 -15.06 2.19 2.39
C ALA A 11 -16.25 1.30 2.79
N GLY A 12 -16.00 0.26 3.58
CA GLY A 12 -17.03 -0.71 3.96
C GLY A 12 -17.10 -1.93 3.04
N PRO A 13 -17.95 -2.92 3.37
CA PRO A 13 -18.03 -4.19 2.66
C PRO A 13 -18.52 -4.07 1.22
N GLU A 14 -19.27 -3.02 0.92
CA GLU A 14 -19.86 -2.76 -0.39
C GLU A 14 -18.78 -2.59 -1.47
N LEU A 15 -17.63 -1.96 -1.11
CA LEU A 15 -16.51 -1.82 -2.05
C LEU A 15 -15.98 -3.18 -2.50
N LEU A 16 -15.80 -4.12 -1.56
CA LEU A 16 -15.35 -5.47 -1.90
C LEU A 16 -16.38 -6.22 -2.76
N ALA A 17 -17.66 -6.04 -2.49
CA ALA A 17 -18.74 -6.65 -3.27
C ALA A 17 -18.68 -6.16 -4.73
N GLU A 18 -18.53 -4.85 -4.95
CA GLU A 18 -18.39 -4.28 -6.31
C GLU A 18 -17.10 -4.76 -6.98
N CYS A 19 -15.96 -4.78 -6.28
CA CYS A 19 -14.69 -5.26 -6.83
C CYS A 19 -14.78 -6.70 -7.37
N ARG A 20 -15.55 -7.58 -6.72
CA ARG A 20 -15.77 -8.97 -7.18
C ARG A 20 -16.47 -9.04 -8.54
N THR A 21 -17.28 -8.06 -8.88
CA THR A 21 -17.97 -8.01 -10.17
C THR A 21 -17.07 -7.57 -11.32
N LEU A 22 -15.89 -6.99 -11.04
CA LEU A 22 -14.99 -6.47 -12.05
C LEU A 22 -14.22 -7.54 -12.83
N GLY A 23 -14.23 -8.79 -12.38
CA GLY A 23 -13.57 -9.91 -13.08
C GLY A 23 -12.04 -9.83 -13.07
N GLY A 24 -11.44 -9.23 -12.05
CA GLY A 24 -9.98 -9.04 -11.93
C GLY A 24 -9.47 -7.80 -12.65
N CYS A 25 -8.15 -7.56 -12.55
CA CYS A 25 -7.44 -6.45 -13.17
C CYS A 25 -6.01 -6.92 -13.47
N MET A 26 -5.56 -6.79 -14.71
CA MET A 26 -4.19 -7.18 -15.08
C MET A 26 -3.17 -6.13 -14.64
N THR A 27 -1.91 -6.54 -14.49
CA THR A 27 -0.82 -5.61 -14.18
C THR A 27 -0.72 -4.50 -15.24
N GLY A 28 -0.76 -3.26 -14.80
CA GLY A 28 -0.75 -2.08 -15.68
C GLY A 28 -2.12 -1.59 -16.10
N GLU A 29 -3.19 -2.33 -15.81
CA GLU A 29 -4.58 -1.89 -16.02
C GLU A 29 -5.13 -1.17 -14.80
N ALA A 30 -6.26 -0.47 -15.00
CA ALA A 30 -7.02 0.14 -13.93
C ALA A 30 -8.52 -0.07 -14.12
N LYS A 31 -9.25 -0.18 -13.01
CA LYS A 31 -10.71 -0.27 -12.94
C LYS A 31 -11.23 0.71 -11.91
N ILE A 32 -12.47 1.15 -12.05
CA ILE A 32 -13.08 2.15 -11.19
C ILE A 32 -14.31 1.58 -10.51
N THR A 33 -14.52 1.96 -9.25
CA THR A 33 -15.70 1.66 -8.44
C THR A 33 -16.20 2.92 -7.75
N LYS A 34 -17.37 2.84 -7.14
CA LYS A 34 -17.83 3.83 -6.17
C LYS A 34 -16.95 3.79 -4.92
N ALA A 35 -16.89 4.90 -4.20
CA ALA A 35 -16.08 5.00 -2.98
C ALA A 35 -16.83 4.66 -1.69
N TYR A 36 -18.16 4.53 -1.75
CA TYR A 36 -19.06 4.18 -0.64
C TYR A 36 -18.90 5.11 0.57
N ARG A 37 -18.31 4.64 1.67
CA ARG A 37 -18.15 5.42 2.92
C ARG A 37 -16.94 6.35 2.91
N LEU A 38 -16.14 6.34 1.85
CA LEU A 38 -15.01 7.27 1.72
C LEU A 38 -15.51 8.67 1.31
N PRO A 39 -14.79 9.73 1.68
CA PRO A 39 -15.13 11.10 1.29
C PRO A 39 -14.86 11.42 -0.19
N SER A 40 -14.40 10.46 -0.98
CA SER A 40 -14.18 10.56 -2.43
C SER A 40 -15.40 10.03 -3.20
N GLN A 41 -15.50 10.39 -4.48
CA GLN A 41 -16.57 9.89 -5.35
C GLN A 41 -16.30 8.47 -5.85
N TYR A 42 -15.03 8.18 -6.14
CA TYR A 42 -14.58 6.94 -6.76
C TYR A 42 -13.34 6.39 -6.08
N VAL A 43 -13.13 5.08 -6.24
CA VAL A 43 -11.85 4.41 -6.02
C VAL A 43 -11.39 3.83 -7.35
N ILE A 44 -10.15 4.13 -7.72
CA ILE A 44 -9.51 3.55 -8.90
C ILE A 44 -8.55 2.46 -8.43
N HIS A 45 -8.79 1.26 -8.89
CA HIS A 45 -8.01 0.06 -8.59
C HIS A 45 -7.04 -0.20 -9.73
N THR A 46 -5.75 -0.24 -9.45
CA THR A 46 -4.72 -0.62 -10.42
C THR A 46 -3.78 -1.66 -9.81
N VAL A 47 -3.28 -2.56 -10.63
CA VAL A 47 -2.34 -3.60 -10.21
C VAL A 47 -0.95 -3.24 -10.69
N GLY A 48 -0.11 -2.80 -9.76
CA GLY A 48 1.28 -2.47 -10.04
C GLY A 48 2.17 -3.70 -10.19
N PRO A 49 3.34 -3.57 -10.84
CA PRO A 49 4.29 -4.66 -11.01
C PRO A 49 4.99 -5.00 -9.69
N VAL A 50 5.31 -6.30 -9.53
CA VAL A 50 6.28 -6.76 -8.54
C VAL A 50 7.68 -6.53 -9.08
N TRP A 51 8.57 -5.93 -8.29
CA TRP A 51 9.95 -5.69 -8.70
C TRP A 51 10.75 -6.98 -8.79
N ARG A 52 11.39 -7.19 -9.92
CA ARG A 52 12.24 -8.36 -10.21
C ARG A 52 13.59 -7.97 -10.79
N GLY A 53 14.05 -6.73 -10.53
CA GLY A 53 15.35 -6.24 -10.99
C GLY A 53 15.30 -5.26 -12.15
N GLY A 54 14.13 -4.91 -12.68
CA GLY A 54 13.95 -3.89 -13.71
C GLY A 54 14.07 -4.38 -15.17
N CYS A 55 14.28 -5.69 -15.37
CA CYS A 55 14.47 -6.28 -16.70
C CYS A 55 13.21 -6.95 -17.29
N TYR A 56 12.11 -6.99 -16.54
CA TYR A 56 10.87 -7.69 -16.94
C TYR A 56 9.74 -6.71 -17.34
N GLY A 57 10.11 -5.49 -17.73
CA GLY A 57 9.17 -4.49 -18.19
C GLY A 57 8.43 -3.76 -17.07
N GLU A 58 8.89 -3.85 -15.83
CA GLU A 58 8.24 -3.28 -14.65
C GLU A 58 8.03 -1.77 -14.79
N ARG A 59 9.00 -1.05 -15.38
CA ARG A 59 8.86 0.38 -15.63
C ARG A 59 7.68 0.68 -16.57
N LYS A 60 7.53 -0.08 -17.65
CA LYS A 60 6.40 0.09 -18.60
C LYS A 60 5.07 -0.22 -17.93
N GLN A 61 5.03 -1.27 -17.11
CA GLN A 61 3.82 -1.66 -16.36
C GLN A 61 3.44 -0.59 -15.33
N LEU A 62 4.42 -0.01 -14.62
CA LEU A 62 4.15 1.06 -13.65
C LEU A 62 3.68 2.34 -14.33
N VAL A 63 4.28 2.74 -15.45
CA VAL A 63 3.78 3.84 -16.30
C VAL A 63 2.35 3.59 -16.74
N SER A 64 2.04 2.36 -17.16
CA SER A 64 0.68 1.96 -17.56
C SER A 64 -0.33 2.12 -16.42
N CYS A 65 0.03 1.75 -15.18
CA CYS A 65 -0.83 1.96 -14.01
C CYS A 65 -1.25 3.43 -13.85
N TYR A 66 -0.30 4.35 -13.93
CA TYR A 66 -0.61 5.78 -13.84
C TYR A 66 -1.45 6.26 -15.02
N ARG A 67 -1.07 5.91 -16.26
CA ARG A 67 -1.79 6.33 -17.47
C ARG A 67 -3.23 5.82 -17.52
N THR A 68 -3.44 4.54 -17.21
CA THR A 68 -4.79 3.95 -17.21
C THR A 68 -5.66 4.53 -16.10
N SER A 69 -5.08 4.78 -14.92
CA SER A 69 -5.78 5.44 -13.83
C SER A 69 -6.15 6.88 -14.17
N LEU A 70 -5.23 7.67 -14.71
CA LEU A 70 -5.48 9.05 -15.13
C LEU A 70 -6.48 9.13 -16.29
N ALA A 71 -6.48 8.16 -17.19
CA ALA A 71 -7.50 8.08 -18.25
C ALA A 71 -8.90 7.87 -17.66
N LEU A 72 -9.02 7.09 -16.57
CA LEU A 72 -10.30 6.93 -15.87
C LEU A 72 -10.71 8.22 -15.15
N THR A 73 -9.81 8.93 -14.48
CA THR A 73 -10.15 10.23 -13.85
C THR A 73 -10.70 11.21 -14.85
N LYS A 74 -10.07 11.31 -16.03
CA LYS A 74 -10.56 12.15 -17.13
C LYS A 74 -11.93 11.70 -17.64
N LYS A 75 -12.09 10.39 -17.87
CA LYS A 75 -13.36 9.80 -18.36
C LYS A 75 -14.52 10.06 -17.41
N TYR A 76 -14.26 10.04 -16.10
CA TYR A 76 -15.27 10.25 -15.05
C TYR A 76 -15.33 11.70 -14.56
N HIS A 77 -14.69 12.64 -15.28
CA HIS A 77 -14.70 14.08 -14.98
C HIS A 77 -14.28 14.40 -13.54
N CYS A 78 -13.29 13.70 -13.02
CA CYS A 78 -12.75 13.99 -11.68
C CYS A 78 -11.89 15.26 -11.74
N GLU A 79 -12.10 16.18 -10.80
CA GLU A 79 -11.30 17.40 -10.68
C GLU A 79 -9.94 17.15 -10.01
N SER A 80 -9.85 16.09 -9.23
CA SER A 80 -8.62 15.71 -8.53
C SER A 80 -8.47 14.20 -8.40
N ALA A 81 -7.22 13.75 -8.25
CA ALA A 81 -6.87 12.38 -7.95
C ALA A 81 -5.73 12.29 -6.93
N ALA A 82 -5.78 11.31 -6.03
CA ALA A 82 -4.72 11.04 -5.08
C ALA A 82 -4.13 9.64 -5.34
N PHE A 83 -2.82 9.57 -5.49
CA PHE A 83 -2.08 8.34 -5.71
C PHE A 83 -1.14 8.06 -4.53
N PRO A 84 -1.12 6.85 -3.97
CA PRO A 84 0.03 6.42 -3.19
C PRO A 84 1.21 6.18 -4.13
N LEU A 85 2.41 6.03 -3.57
CA LEU A 85 3.57 5.62 -4.38
C LEU A 85 3.41 4.15 -4.78
N LEU A 86 2.89 3.91 -5.98
CA LEU A 86 2.52 2.59 -6.47
C LEU A 86 3.71 1.62 -6.46
N SER A 87 3.47 0.36 -6.12
CA SER A 87 4.44 -0.75 -6.07
C SER A 87 5.60 -0.59 -5.09
N SER A 88 5.75 0.55 -4.39
CA SER A 88 6.90 0.82 -3.51
C SER A 88 6.83 0.14 -2.14
N GLY A 89 5.71 -0.49 -1.80
CA GLY A 89 5.50 -1.24 -0.57
C GLY A 89 5.91 -2.71 -0.71
N ILE A 90 4.94 -3.62 -0.55
CA ILE A 90 5.18 -5.08 -0.59
C ILE A 90 5.71 -5.60 -1.94
N TYR A 91 5.51 -4.86 -3.02
CA TYR A 91 6.04 -5.20 -4.35
C TYR A 91 7.50 -4.75 -4.54
N SER A 92 8.08 -4.07 -3.55
CA SER A 92 9.52 -3.76 -3.44
C SER A 92 10.11 -2.98 -4.62
N TYR A 93 9.30 -2.25 -5.39
CA TYR A 93 9.81 -1.36 -6.43
C TYR A 93 10.69 -0.28 -5.78
N PRO A 94 11.92 0.01 -6.28
CA PRO A 94 12.78 1.04 -5.71
C PRO A 94 12.08 2.40 -5.66
N LYS A 95 12.04 3.02 -4.47
CA LYS A 95 11.20 4.19 -4.20
C LYS A 95 11.57 5.41 -5.04
N ASP A 96 12.86 5.63 -5.26
CA ASP A 96 13.39 6.69 -6.12
C ASP A 96 12.94 6.52 -7.58
N GLN A 97 13.02 5.30 -8.10
CA GLN A 97 12.58 5.00 -9.46
C GLN A 97 11.05 5.07 -9.57
N ALA A 98 10.31 4.56 -8.57
CA ALA A 98 8.86 4.64 -8.54
C ALA A 98 8.37 6.10 -8.53
N LEU A 99 9.04 6.96 -7.75
CA LEU A 99 8.70 8.38 -7.67
C LEU A 99 8.99 9.10 -8.99
N ARG A 100 10.12 8.82 -9.65
CA ARG A 100 10.41 9.36 -10.99
C ARG A 100 9.34 8.97 -12.01
N VAL A 101 8.97 7.69 -12.04
CA VAL A 101 7.91 7.22 -12.95
C VAL A 101 6.59 7.94 -12.66
N ALA A 102 6.22 8.10 -11.38
CA ALA A 102 5.01 8.81 -11.00
C ALA A 102 5.02 10.27 -11.49
N VAL A 103 6.07 11.03 -11.15
CA VAL A 103 6.18 12.45 -11.48
C VAL A 103 6.23 12.66 -13.00
N ASP A 104 7.06 11.89 -13.71
CA ASP A 104 7.18 12.00 -15.16
C ASP A 104 5.83 11.72 -15.85
N THR A 105 5.17 10.61 -15.48
CA THR A 105 3.92 10.18 -16.13
C THR A 105 2.75 11.11 -15.81
N ILE A 106 2.64 11.56 -14.56
CA ILE A 106 1.61 12.51 -14.14
C ILE A 106 1.87 13.88 -14.78
N GLY A 107 3.13 14.32 -14.79
CA GLY A 107 3.52 15.58 -15.43
C GLY A 107 3.17 15.61 -16.91
N GLU A 108 3.49 14.56 -17.67
CA GLU A 108 3.07 14.44 -19.09
C GLU A 108 1.55 14.57 -19.26
N PHE A 109 0.77 13.96 -18.39
CA PHE A 109 -0.69 14.04 -18.45
C PHE A 109 -1.20 15.45 -18.16
N LEU A 110 -0.64 16.13 -17.16
CA LEU A 110 -1.04 17.47 -16.73
C LEU A 110 -0.71 18.56 -17.75
N LEU A 111 0.25 18.34 -18.64
CA LEU A 111 0.52 19.27 -19.76
C LEU A 111 -0.68 19.44 -20.71
N GLN A 112 -1.62 18.49 -20.72
CA GLN A 112 -2.75 18.46 -21.63
C GLN A 112 -4.11 18.40 -20.90
N ASN A 113 -4.11 18.36 -19.58
CA ASN A 113 -5.34 18.19 -18.79
C ASN A 113 -5.28 19.08 -17.55
N ASP A 114 -6.34 19.83 -17.32
CA ASP A 114 -6.51 20.64 -16.12
C ASP A 114 -7.09 19.77 -14.99
N MET A 115 -6.22 19.38 -14.05
CA MET A 115 -6.56 18.51 -12.93
C MET A 115 -5.54 18.69 -11.80
N THR A 116 -5.97 18.53 -10.56
CA THR A 116 -5.07 18.45 -9.41
C THR A 116 -4.73 16.99 -9.10
N VAL A 117 -3.44 16.66 -9.09
CA VAL A 117 -2.98 15.30 -8.73
C VAL A 117 -2.10 15.35 -7.50
N TYR A 118 -2.44 14.56 -6.49
CA TYR A 118 -1.70 14.40 -5.26
C TYR A 118 -0.90 13.10 -5.29
N ILE A 119 0.40 13.16 -5.00
CA ILE A 119 1.22 11.98 -4.70
C ILE A 119 1.35 11.89 -3.19
N VAL A 120 0.72 10.89 -2.59
CA VAL A 120 0.73 10.70 -1.13
C VAL A 120 1.91 9.82 -0.74
N ILE A 121 2.87 10.41 -0.03
CA ILE A 121 4.08 9.74 0.45
C ILE A 121 3.89 9.40 1.92
N PHE A 122 3.82 8.11 2.23
CA PHE A 122 3.45 7.62 3.55
C PHE A 122 4.66 7.33 4.46
N ASP A 123 5.86 7.17 3.92
CA ASP A 123 7.03 6.82 4.71
C ASP A 123 8.18 7.84 4.60
N ARG A 124 8.91 8.02 5.73
CA ARG A 124 10.01 8.98 5.83
C ARG A 124 11.12 8.80 4.79
N LYS A 125 11.40 7.56 4.39
CA LYS A 125 12.47 7.28 3.43
C LYS A 125 12.08 7.77 2.04
N ALA A 126 10.85 7.48 1.61
CA ALA A 126 10.33 7.99 0.34
C ALA A 126 10.22 9.52 0.34
N TYR A 127 9.86 10.11 1.47
CA TYR A 127 9.84 11.57 1.66
C TYR A 127 11.22 12.21 1.51
N GLN A 128 12.24 11.67 2.18
CA GLN A 128 13.62 12.17 2.03
C GLN A 128 14.14 12.06 0.61
N ILE A 129 13.71 11.03 -0.14
CA ILE A 129 14.03 10.87 -1.54
C ILE A 129 13.32 11.93 -2.37
N SER A 130 12.04 12.24 -2.09
CA SER A 130 11.28 13.27 -2.81
C SER A 130 11.94 14.65 -2.69
N GLY A 131 12.29 15.07 -1.48
CA GLY A 131 12.96 16.34 -1.25
C GLY A 131 14.31 16.49 -1.95
N LYS A 132 15.04 15.38 -2.16
CA LYS A 132 16.30 15.39 -2.90
C LYS A 132 16.12 15.43 -4.42
N LEU A 133 15.06 14.81 -4.93
CA LEU A 133 14.79 14.67 -6.36
C LEU A 133 14.03 15.86 -6.93
N PHE A 134 13.23 16.52 -6.10
CA PHE A 134 12.27 17.56 -6.51
C PHE A 134 12.28 18.69 -5.47
N ALA A 135 13.40 19.44 -5.41
CA ALA A 135 13.58 20.52 -4.43
C ALA A 135 12.52 21.63 -4.52
N ASP A 136 11.87 21.76 -5.67
CA ASP A 136 10.86 22.80 -5.94
C ASP A 136 9.42 22.32 -5.74
N ILE A 137 9.21 21.07 -5.35
CA ILE A 137 7.88 20.55 -5.08
C ILE A 137 7.44 20.99 -3.69
N THR A 138 6.33 21.74 -3.61
CA THR A 138 5.68 22.07 -2.34
C THR A 138 5.04 20.80 -1.77
N GLU A 139 5.53 20.36 -0.62
CA GLU A 139 5.09 19.15 0.05
C GLU A 139 4.11 19.48 1.17
N TYR A 140 3.00 18.79 1.21
CA TYR A 140 2.09 18.80 2.35
C TYR A 140 2.23 17.50 3.12
N ILE A 141 2.70 17.59 4.36
CA ILE A 141 2.83 16.45 5.26
C ILE A 141 2.07 16.73 6.54
N ASP A 142 1.19 15.81 6.88
CA ASP A 142 0.62 15.74 8.22
C ASP A 142 1.55 14.90 9.13
N ASP A 143 2.46 15.57 9.82
CA ASP A 143 3.40 14.94 10.76
C ASP A 143 2.69 14.18 11.89
N HIS A 144 1.49 14.59 12.27
CA HIS A 144 0.67 13.92 13.28
C HIS A 144 0.18 12.56 12.78
N TYR A 145 -0.25 12.47 11.52
CA TYR A 145 -0.71 11.22 10.94
C TYR A 145 0.41 10.20 10.77
N VAL A 146 1.58 10.63 10.33
CA VAL A 146 2.78 9.78 10.18
C VAL A 146 3.27 9.28 11.55
N GLY A 147 3.30 10.14 12.57
CA GLY A 147 3.68 9.78 13.94
C GLY A 147 2.74 8.73 14.54
N ALA A 148 1.45 9.00 14.53
CA ALA A 148 0.44 8.11 15.11
C ALA A 148 0.41 6.72 14.47
N ASN A 149 0.58 6.63 13.14
CA ASN A 149 0.58 5.33 12.46
C ASN A 149 1.89 4.55 12.62
N THR A 150 3.03 5.23 12.73
CA THR A 150 4.31 4.59 13.00
C THR A 150 4.35 3.99 14.41
N ASP A 151 3.82 4.69 15.41
CA ASP A 151 3.76 4.21 16.79
C ASP A 151 2.74 3.08 16.96
N SER A 152 1.59 3.17 16.33
CA SER A 152 0.58 2.10 16.28
C SER A 152 1.12 0.82 15.63
N MET A 153 1.90 0.93 14.59
CA MET A 153 2.53 -0.22 13.92
C MET A 153 3.62 -0.87 14.76
N ARG A 154 4.45 -0.05 15.46
CA ARG A 154 5.46 -0.54 16.42
C ARG A 154 4.83 -1.24 17.62
N GLU A 155 3.72 -0.71 18.13
CA GLU A 155 3.00 -1.31 19.24
C GLU A 155 2.32 -2.62 18.84
N ARG A 156 1.79 -2.70 17.62
CA ARG A 156 1.22 -3.92 17.05
C ARG A 156 2.27 -5.02 16.85
N LEU A 157 3.47 -4.68 16.38
CA LEU A 157 4.60 -5.59 16.25
C LEU A 157 5.10 -6.07 17.63
N ARG A 158 5.14 -5.20 18.64
CA ARG A 158 5.48 -5.57 20.03
C ARG A 158 4.47 -6.55 20.62
N ARG A 159 3.16 -6.32 20.40
CA ARG A 159 2.09 -7.22 20.87
C ARG A 159 2.13 -8.59 20.18
N MET A 160 2.46 -8.64 18.90
CA MET A 160 2.65 -9.91 18.17
C MET A 160 3.87 -10.68 18.68
N GLY A 161 5.01 -10.02 18.85
CA GLY A 161 6.21 -10.64 19.43
C GLY A 161 6.03 -11.12 20.87
N ALA A 162 5.27 -10.39 21.69
CA ALA A 162 4.93 -10.80 23.06
C ALA A 162 3.96 -12.00 23.09
N ALA A 163 3.05 -12.11 22.12
CA ALA A 163 2.14 -13.24 21.99
C ALA A 163 2.88 -14.52 21.55
N GLU A 164 3.82 -14.40 20.61
CA GLU A 164 4.68 -15.51 20.19
C GLU A 164 5.59 -16.01 21.32
N SER A 165 6.16 -15.10 22.11
CA SER A 165 6.99 -15.46 23.26
C SER A 165 6.19 -16.16 24.37
N ARG A 166 4.93 -15.74 24.62
CA ARG A 166 4.02 -16.41 25.55
C ARG A 166 3.59 -17.79 25.07
N ALA A 167 3.31 -17.95 23.77
CA ALA A 167 2.96 -19.24 23.17
C ALA A 167 4.14 -20.23 23.26
N LYS A 168 5.38 -19.75 23.08
CA LYS A 168 6.58 -20.56 23.22
C LYS A 168 6.81 -21.00 24.67
N ALA A 169 6.68 -20.10 25.64
CA ALA A 169 6.80 -20.41 27.06
C ALA A 169 5.75 -21.44 27.55
N SER A 170 4.50 -21.33 27.07
CA SER A 170 3.46 -22.30 27.43
C SER A 170 3.66 -23.69 26.82
N LEU A 171 4.38 -23.82 25.72
CA LEU A 171 4.78 -25.09 25.11
C LEU A 171 5.94 -25.74 25.86
N GLU A 172 6.86 -24.97 26.41
CA GLU A 172 7.98 -25.48 27.20
C GLU A 172 7.52 -25.99 28.59
N ASP A 173 6.51 -25.35 29.20
CA ASP A 173 5.93 -25.80 30.48
C ASP A 173 5.10 -27.09 30.36
N THR A 174 4.63 -27.46 29.19
CA THR A 174 3.87 -28.69 28.96
C THR A 174 4.73 -29.91 28.69
N VAL A 175 6.04 -29.78 28.51
CA VAL A 175 6.96 -30.86 28.21
C VAL A 175 7.66 -31.42 29.50
N SER A 176 7.53 -30.75 30.64
CA SER A 176 8.11 -31.23 31.90
C SER A 176 7.08 -32.05 32.72
N VAL A 177 6.72 -33.23 32.26
CA VAL A 177 6.07 -34.26 33.09
C VAL A 177 7.15 -35.14 33.69
N PRO A 178 7.29 -35.23 35.03
CA PRO A 178 8.29 -36.13 35.62
C PRO A 178 7.90 -37.59 35.37
N MET A 179 8.78 -38.34 34.75
CA MET A 179 8.68 -39.79 34.61
C MET A 179 8.74 -40.43 36.00
N MET A 180 7.58 -40.93 36.48
CA MET A 180 7.56 -41.79 37.67
C MET A 180 8.26 -43.12 37.34
N ALA A 181 9.28 -43.45 38.10
CA ALA A 181 9.95 -44.73 38.02
C ALA A 181 9.02 -45.85 38.53
N PRO A 182 9.04 -47.05 37.94
CA PRO A 182 8.24 -48.18 38.43
C PRO A 182 8.85 -48.71 39.73
N THR A 183 8.02 -48.76 40.77
CA THR A 183 8.36 -49.49 42.03
C THR A 183 8.29 -50.99 41.77
N VAL A 184 9.43 -51.65 41.87
CA VAL A 184 9.51 -53.10 41.92
C VAL A 184 9.20 -53.55 43.36
N SER A 185 8.08 -54.25 43.57
CA SER A 185 7.81 -54.99 44.80
C SER A 185 8.32 -56.41 44.64
N GLY A 186 9.20 -56.85 45.57
CA GLY A 186 9.59 -58.22 45.76
C GLY A 186 8.60 -59.03 46.60
#